data_032480344c820c37ccb41934312b7222
#
_entry.id   032480344c820c37ccb41934312b7222
#
_cell.length_a   1.000
_cell.length_b   1.000
_cell.length_c   1.000
_cell.angle_alpha   90.00
_cell.angle_beta   90.00
_cell.angle_gamma   90.00
#
_symmetry.space_group_name_H-M   'P 1'
#
loop_
_entity.id
_entity.type
_entity.pdbx_description
1 polymer ?
#
loop_
_entity_poly.entity_id
_entity_poly.type
_entity_poly.pdbx_seq_one_letter_code
_entity_poly.pdbx_strand_id
1 'polypeptide(L)'
;MDLRVIEHHPQRVLEALRRGEFDALEIVGEADERDFFERLFREKLLVRLAATMPGKPKKEEVPRWFILAGQMSLKLHQENSYLAFERVIRCGGLLNALPPDLASKHIDPQTQALRLTCRGFNAKNDYARTTPCDQDTLRKAAKRVPAHAWIDWYNTAVQATFQHYGFFDPEGVFVGDGSYLFVPDNPRYEGSCVMWFDAHNRPVEYEKLSAAERKEARRKRCYKLVTLLHLRGTHPCYVYAAVALVSGRAHELPVFAELLERFVGTVGRGVVKKLLLDRGFIDGERISHWKRDLGVDVIIPIKKNMDLWADAWALGQTEPWQRHPVCDPAPAPPPPQRPEHLARREARRQRTLAERKAKSAAPTPPRVLTGVNVCPIEGFSSWSSATVPMHVALFRETYSDGSEKSWALLTTGVLGDGWALRQDYARRTDIEERHRQLKCFCDLTDFRSRSLNAVAAQVVMILLSYTLRQWQLWQMLQEHLADRTPEAMRFRLALRREYVVVYHQDAYTQMPLVRFPSPLLARLPPPPASPRRSLLPLHRTQRRPRLPLYGLRRSLLPTV
;
A
#
# COMPACT_ATOMS: atom_id res chain seq x y z
N MET A 1 -21.43 2.70 40.38
CA MET A 1 -20.56 1.62 39.88
C MET A 1 -19.17 2.21 39.76
N ASP A 2 -18.27 1.83 40.65
CA ASP A 2 -16.90 2.33 40.56
C ASP A 2 -16.18 1.63 39.40
N LEU A 3 -16.04 2.35 38.31
CA LEU A 3 -15.28 1.90 37.17
C LEU A 3 -13.79 1.94 37.49
N ARG A 4 -13.14 0.80 37.44
CA ARG A 4 -11.72 0.69 37.75
C ARG A 4 -10.90 1.02 36.51
N VAL A 5 -10.20 2.13 36.52
CA VAL A 5 -9.25 2.52 35.48
C VAL A 5 -8.05 1.58 35.51
N ILE A 6 -7.65 1.11 34.31
CA ILE A 6 -6.53 0.18 34.16
C ILE A 6 -5.41 0.92 33.40
N GLU A 7 -4.24 0.98 34.04
CA GLU A 7 -3.07 1.66 33.49
C GLU A 7 -2.08 0.68 32.85
N HIS A 8 -1.34 1.17 31.86
CA HIS A 8 -0.27 0.39 31.25
C HIS A 8 0.94 0.35 32.19
N HIS A 9 1.15 -0.78 32.86
CA HIS A 9 2.25 -0.96 33.83
C HIS A 9 2.98 -2.29 33.59
N PRO A 10 3.89 -2.35 32.57
CA PRO A 10 4.51 -3.61 32.12
C PRO A 10 5.25 -4.37 33.20
N GLN A 11 6.06 -3.68 34.01
CA GLN A 11 6.89 -4.33 35.03
C GLN A 11 6.04 -5.07 36.05
N ARG A 12 5.07 -4.39 36.65
CA ARG A 12 4.16 -4.97 37.64
C ARG A 12 3.39 -6.16 37.11
N VAL A 13 2.85 -6.03 35.92
CA VAL A 13 2.06 -7.11 35.29
C VAL A 13 2.92 -8.29 34.87
N LEU A 14 4.15 -8.06 34.38
CA LEU A 14 5.06 -9.15 34.03
C LEU A 14 5.57 -9.90 35.27
N GLU A 15 5.80 -9.22 36.38
CA GLU A 15 6.14 -9.85 37.64
C GLU A 15 4.99 -10.70 38.20
N ALA A 16 3.77 -10.17 38.16
CA ALA A 16 2.56 -10.92 38.52
C ALA A 16 2.36 -12.13 37.63
N LEU A 17 2.52 -11.98 36.31
CA LEU A 17 2.43 -13.07 35.35
C LEU A 17 3.45 -14.19 35.61
N ARG A 18 4.69 -13.85 35.99
CA ARG A 18 5.72 -14.84 36.35
C ARG A 18 5.32 -15.65 37.59
N ARG A 19 4.56 -15.06 38.51
CA ARG A 19 3.99 -15.74 39.67
C ARG A 19 2.68 -16.49 39.39
N GLY A 20 2.20 -16.44 38.12
CA GLY A 20 0.90 -17.00 37.72
C GLY A 20 -0.30 -16.16 38.20
N GLU A 21 -0.08 -14.92 38.63
CA GLU A 21 -1.09 -14.01 39.13
C GLU A 21 -1.55 -13.08 37.97
N PHE A 22 -2.76 -13.29 37.49
CA PHE A 22 -3.40 -12.40 36.49
C PHE A 22 -4.92 -12.56 36.56
N ASP A 23 -5.63 -11.49 36.17
CA ASP A 23 -7.09 -11.45 36.28
C ASP A 23 -7.76 -11.84 34.94
N ALA A 24 -7.17 -11.46 33.83
CA ALA A 24 -7.68 -11.78 32.50
C ALA A 24 -6.56 -11.79 31.45
N LEU A 25 -6.81 -12.54 30.37
CA LEU A 25 -6.01 -12.58 29.15
C LEU A 25 -6.91 -12.26 27.95
N GLU A 26 -6.41 -11.43 27.05
CA GLU A 26 -7.09 -11.10 25.80
C GLU A 26 -6.12 -11.28 24.64
N ILE A 27 -6.52 -12.01 23.58
CA ILE A 27 -5.75 -12.07 22.34
C ILE A 27 -6.31 -11.02 21.39
N VAL A 28 -5.50 -10.05 21.05
CA VAL A 28 -5.86 -8.94 20.17
C VAL A 28 -5.00 -8.97 18.93
N GLY A 29 -5.64 -8.76 17.78
CA GLY A 29 -4.92 -8.49 16.52
C GLY A 29 -4.69 -6.99 16.41
N GLU A 30 -3.46 -6.56 16.53
CA GLU A 30 -3.07 -5.17 16.42
C GLU A 30 -2.22 -4.94 15.17
N ALA A 31 -2.55 -3.92 14.38
CA ALA A 31 -1.58 -3.33 13.48
C ALA A 31 -0.55 -2.61 14.37
N ASP A 32 0.70 -2.57 13.95
CA ASP A 32 1.81 -1.93 14.67
C ASP A 32 1.63 -0.40 14.65
N GLU A 33 0.61 0.06 15.36
CA GLU A 33 0.04 1.40 15.29
C GLU A 33 0.59 2.34 16.34
N ARG A 34 0.93 1.80 17.52
CA ARG A 34 1.33 2.63 18.65
C ARG A 34 2.52 3.49 18.28
N ASP A 35 3.63 2.86 17.88
CA ASP A 35 4.86 3.55 17.50
C ASP A 35 4.65 4.46 16.29
N PHE A 36 3.73 4.07 15.39
CA PHE A 36 3.36 4.87 14.24
C PHE A 36 2.72 6.20 14.66
N PHE A 37 1.67 6.16 15.48
CA PHE A 37 0.99 7.38 15.91
C PHE A 37 1.84 8.20 16.88
N GLU A 38 2.58 7.58 17.82
CA GLU A 38 3.50 8.29 18.72
C GLU A 38 4.54 9.08 17.93
N ARG A 39 5.11 8.50 16.85
CA ARG A 39 6.06 9.21 15.99
C ARG A 39 5.39 10.36 15.24
N LEU A 40 4.23 10.14 14.62
CA LEU A 40 3.50 11.19 13.90
C LEU A 40 3.12 12.37 14.82
N PHE A 41 2.78 12.11 16.08
CA PHE A 41 2.51 13.15 17.07
C PHE A 41 3.79 13.90 17.49
N ARG A 42 4.85 13.16 17.81
CA ARG A 42 6.14 13.74 18.19
C ARG A 42 6.70 14.67 17.13
N GLU A 43 6.60 14.27 15.87
CA GLU A 43 7.04 15.06 14.71
C GLU A 43 6.03 16.16 14.32
N LYS A 44 4.88 16.26 14.98
CA LYS A 44 3.78 17.18 14.67
C LYS A 44 3.20 16.99 13.26
N LEU A 45 3.55 15.91 12.58
CA LEU A 45 3.17 15.64 11.19
C LEU A 45 1.65 15.41 11.08
N LEU A 46 1.07 14.62 11.99
CA LEU A 46 -0.37 14.34 12.00
C LEU A 46 -1.21 15.63 12.19
N VAL A 47 -0.79 16.47 13.11
CA VAL A 47 -1.50 17.74 13.41
C VAL A 47 -1.43 18.69 12.21
N ARG A 48 -0.27 18.77 11.56
CA ARG A 48 -0.06 19.62 10.37
C ARG A 48 -0.90 19.16 9.18
N LEU A 49 -0.93 17.87 8.91
CA LEU A 49 -1.79 17.29 7.87
C LEU A 49 -3.27 17.53 8.18
N ALA A 50 -3.69 17.33 9.43
CA ALA A 50 -5.07 17.53 9.85
C ALA A 50 -5.52 18.99 9.77
N ALA A 51 -4.63 19.95 10.01
CA ALA A 51 -4.96 21.38 9.94
C ALA A 51 -5.45 21.79 8.54
N THR A 52 -4.88 21.19 7.48
CA THR A 52 -5.23 21.45 6.08
C THR A 52 -6.27 20.51 5.50
N MET A 53 -6.67 19.45 6.23
CA MET A 53 -7.64 18.45 5.76
C MET A 53 -8.95 19.12 5.35
N PRO A 54 -9.56 18.74 4.19
CA PRO A 54 -10.79 19.36 3.72
C PRO A 54 -11.99 19.06 4.62
N GLY A 55 -13.00 19.91 4.53
CA GLY A 55 -14.23 19.82 5.32
C GLY A 55 -14.07 20.43 6.72
N LYS A 56 -15.15 21.06 7.18
CA LYS A 56 -15.27 21.53 8.57
C LYS A 56 -16.25 20.62 9.31
N PRO A 57 -15.88 20.06 10.48
CA PRO A 57 -16.86 19.35 11.30
C PRO A 57 -17.95 20.35 11.72
N LYS A 58 -19.21 19.90 11.74
CA LYS A 58 -20.32 20.75 12.22
C LYS A 58 -20.16 21.16 13.67
N LYS A 59 -19.46 20.34 14.46
CA LYS A 59 -19.11 20.58 15.85
C LYS A 59 -17.59 20.44 15.93
N GLU A 60 -16.92 21.43 16.48
CA GLU A 60 -15.46 21.46 16.67
C GLU A 60 -14.99 20.58 17.84
N GLU A 61 -15.92 19.91 18.51
CA GLU A 61 -15.65 19.06 19.67
C GLU A 61 -14.69 17.90 19.36
N VAL A 62 -14.80 17.30 18.15
CA VAL A 62 -13.88 16.25 17.73
C VAL A 62 -12.70 16.86 16.96
N PRO A 63 -11.48 16.79 17.48
CA PRO A 63 -10.33 17.37 16.83
C PRO A 63 -10.09 16.78 15.44
N ARG A 64 -9.68 17.62 14.48
CA ARG A 64 -9.41 17.18 13.10
C ARG A 64 -8.33 16.11 13.03
N TRP A 65 -7.30 16.22 13.89
CA TRP A 65 -6.25 15.21 13.96
C TRP A 65 -6.79 13.83 14.37
N PHE A 66 -7.82 13.78 15.22
CA PHE A 66 -8.42 12.51 15.62
C PHE A 66 -9.27 11.92 14.48
N ILE A 67 -10.00 12.75 13.74
CA ILE A 67 -10.74 12.30 12.55
C ILE A 67 -9.76 11.70 11.53
N LEU A 68 -8.63 12.36 11.27
CA LEU A 68 -7.59 11.88 10.38
C LEU A 68 -6.97 10.57 10.89
N ALA A 69 -6.55 10.54 12.15
CA ALA A 69 -5.95 9.37 12.78
C ALA A 69 -6.92 8.17 12.80
N GLY A 70 -8.20 8.39 13.12
CA GLY A 70 -9.21 7.33 13.11
C GLY A 70 -9.47 6.77 11.70
N GLN A 71 -9.47 7.62 10.66
CA GLN A 71 -9.53 7.20 9.27
C GLN A 71 -8.31 6.33 8.89
N MET A 72 -7.11 6.77 9.27
CA MET A 72 -5.86 6.06 9.01
C MET A 72 -5.79 4.74 9.78
N SER A 73 -6.19 4.72 11.05
CA SER A 73 -6.25 3.53 11.90
C SER A 73 -7.11 2.44 11.26
N LEU A 74 -8.29 2.79 10.74
CA LEU A 74 -9.10 1.86 9.96
C LEU A 74 -8.31 1.22 8.81
N LYS A 75 -7.51 2.01 8.07
CA LYS A 75 -6.73 1.50 6.92
C LYS A 75 -5.55 0.63 7.36
N LEU A 76 -4.87 0.98 8.44
CA LEU A 76 -3.81 0.15 9.01
C LEU A 76 -4.34 -1.22 9.48
N HIS A 77 -5.58 -1.27 9.95
CA HIS A 77 -6.28 -2.53 10.29
C HIS A 77 -6.96 -3.21 9.10
N GLN A 78 -6.75 -2.75 7.86
CA GLN A 78 -7.40 -3.29 6.66
C GLN A 78 -8.93 -3.29 6.75
N GLU A 79 -9.48 -2.25 7.37
CA GLU A 79 -10.93 -2.07 7.50
C GLU A 79 -11.41 -0.88 6.69
N ASN A 80 -12.35 -1.14 5.79
CA ASN A 80 -13.00 -0.10 5.00
C ASN A 80 -14.40 0.23 5.52
N SER A 81 -14.91 -0.53 6.49
CA SER A 81 -16.18 -0.28 7.14
C SER A 81 -16.02 0.59 8.38
N TYR A 82 -16.70 1.72 8.43
CA TYR A 82 -16.73 2.56 9.63
C TYR A 82 -17.36 1.85 10.84
N LEU A 83 -18.23 0.86 10.63
CA LEU A 83 -18.78 0.01 11.69
C LEU A 83 -17.69 -0.77 12.45
N ALA A 84 -16.51 -0.92 11.87
CA ALA A 84 -15.39 -1.57 12.54
C ALA A 84 -14.63 -0.64 13.49
N PHE A 85 -14.96 0.65 13.55
CA PHE A 85 -14.18 1.64 14.28
C PHE A 85 -14.08 1.33 15.77
N GLU A 86 -15.18 0.90 16.41
CA GLU A 86 -15.16 0.47 17.82
C GLU A 86 -14.12 -0.63 18.05
N ARG A 87 -14.13 -1.65 17.21
CA ARG A 87 -13.17 -2.76 17.32
C ARG A 87 -11.73 -2.31 17.06
N VAL A 88 -11.53 -1.45 16.05
CA VAL A 88 -10.20 -0.95 15.68
C VAL A 88 -9.61 -0.11 16.81
N ILE A 89 -10.37 0.82 17.37
CA ILE A 89 -9.94 1.64 18.52
C ILE A 89 -9.59 0.77 19.73
N ARG A 90 -10.41 -0.25 19.99
CA ARG A 90 -10.20 -1.15 21.14
C ARG A 90 -8.94 -1.99 21.03
N CYS A 91 -8.62 -2.43 19.79
CA CYS A 91 -7.47 -3.30 19.51
C CYS A 91 -6.25 -2.54 18.99
N GLY A 92 -6.39 -1.26 18.63
CA GLY A 92 -5.34 -0.50 17.98
C GLY A 92 -4.51 0.37 18.92
N GLY A 93 -3.33 0.74 18.43
CA GLY A 93 -2.38 1.59 19.15
C GLY A 93 -2.81 3.06 19.24
N LEU A 94 -3.78 3.50 18.43
CA LEU A 94 -4.27 4.87 18.49
C LEU A 94 -4.85 5.21 19.87
N LEU A 95 -5.48 4.25 20.56
CA LEU A 95 -6.00 4.45 21.90
C LEU A 95 -4.90 4.85 22.90
N ASN A 96 -3.70 4.27 22.75
CA ASN A 96 -2.56 4.56 23.63
C ASN A 96 -1.97 5.96 23.40
N ALA A 97 -2.25 6.56 22.24
CA ALA A 97 -1.86 7.93 21.93
C ALA A 97 -2.88 8.98 22.42
N LEU A 98 -4.03 8.54 22.96
CA LEU A 98 -5.03 9.42 23.54
C LEU A 98 -4.73 9.69 25.02
N PRO A 99 -5.05 10.89 25.53
CA PRO A 99 -5.04 11.17 26.96
C PRO A 99 -5.95 10.19 27.72
N PRO A 100 -5.53 9.69 28.90
CA PRO A 100 -6.31 8.71 29.68
C PRO A 100 -7.72 9.18 30.09
N ASP A 101 -7.92 10.48 30.23
CA ASP A 101 -9.22 11.09 30.53
C ASP A 101 -10.21 11.00 29.35
N LEU A 102 -9.73 10.86 28.14
CA LEU A 102 -10.58 10.69 26.95
C LEU A 102 -11.03 9.25 26.73
N ALA A 103 -10.15 8.30 27.03
CA ALA A 103 -10.44 6.88 26.84
C ALA A 103 -9.62 6.00 27.78
N SER A 104 -10.26 5.05 28.43
CA SER A 104 -9.63 4.10 29.34
C SER A 104 -10.22 2.69 29.16
N LYS A 105 -9.36 1.69 29.38
CA LYS A 105 -9.78 0.28 29.45
C LYS A 105 -10.07 -0.09 30.90
N HIS A 106 -11.11 -0.87 31.14
CA HIS A 106 -11.46 -1.35 32.47
C HIS A 106 -12.07 -2.75 32.41
N ILE A 107 -12.00 -3.46 33.54
CA ILE A 107 -12.69 -4.75 33.69
C ILE A 107 -14.03 -4.49 34.39
N ASP A 108 -15.11 -4.95 33.78
CA ASP A 108 -16.43 -4.92 34.39
C ASP A 108 -16.43 -5.82 35.65
N PRO A 109 -16.69 -5.29 36.86
CA PRO A 109 -16.58 -6.07 38.09
C PRO A 109 -17.61 -7.22 38.19
N GLN A 110 -18.72 -7.11 37.46
CA GLN A 110 -19.78 -8.14 37.50
C GLN A 110 -19.54 -9.23 36.48
N THR A 111 -19.22 -8.85 35.24
CA THR A 111 -19.07 -9.81 34.13
C THR A 111 -17.63 -10.26 33.91
N GLN A 112 -16.66 -9.60 34.58
CA GLN A 112 -15.22 -9.79 34.36
C GLN A 112 -14.80 -9.58 32.89
N ALA A 113 -15.63 -8.90 32.13
CA ALA A 113 -15.37 -8.60 30.72
C ALA A 113 -14.59 -7.30 30.58
N LEU A 114 -13.59 -7.30 29.68
CA LEU A 114 -12.88 -6.09 29.32
C LEU A 114 -13.83 -5.15 28.59
N ARG A 115 -13.93 -3.94 29.09
CA ARG A 115 -14.67 -2.85 28.45
C ARG A 115 -13.76 -1.67 28.15
N LEU A 116 -14.03 -0.98 27.05
CA LEU A 116 -13.48 0.32 26.75
C LEU A 116 -14.52 1.36 27.14
N THR A 117 -14.13 2.28 28.01
CA THR A 117 -14.95 3.44 28.34
C THR A 117 -14.29 4.69 27.80
N CYS A 118 -15.04 5.46 27.05
CA CYS A 118 -14.60 6.72 26.50
C CYS A 118 -15.53 7.83 26.99
N ARG A 119 -14.96 8.84 27.64
CA ARG A 119 -15.65 10.12 27.86
C ARG A 119 -15.98 10.76 26.51
N GLY A 120 -15.09 10.59 25.54
CA GLY A 120 -15.15 11.18 24.23
C GLY A 120 -14.90 12.68 24.24
N PHE A 121 -14.92 13.25 23.04
CA PHE A 121 -14.66 14.69 22.86
C PHE A 121 -15.88 15.59 23.16
N ASN A 122 -17.05 15.00 23.42
CA ASN A 122 -18.26 15.78 23.70
C ASN A 122 -18.49 15.88 25.21
N ALA A 123 -18.14 17.00 25.80
CA ALA A 123 -18.28 17.27 27.24
C ALA A 123 -19.73 17.34 27.74
N LYS A 124 -20.72 17.50 26.84
CA LYS A 124 -22.14 17.63 27.23
C LYS A 124 -22.82 16.29 27.54
N ASN A 125 -22.21 15.18 27.17
CA ASN A 125 -22.79 13.85 27.35
C ASN A 125 -22.04 13.11 28.46
N ASP A 126 -22.71 12.92 29.55
CA ASP A 126 -22.18 12.33 30.80
C ASP A 126 -22.32 10.80 30.85
N TYR A 127 -22.35 10.14 29.69
CA TYR A 127 -22.43 8.69 29.61
C TYR A 127 -21.17 8.06 29.04
N ALA A 128 -20.85 6.88 29.56
CA ALA A 128 -19.74 6.07 29.04
C ALA A 128 -20.01 5.64 27.59
N ARG A 129 -19.01 5.82 26.74
CA ARG A 129 -19.05 5.45 25.33
C ARG A 129 -18.08 4.32 25.05
N THR A 130 -18.30 3.60 23.97
CA THR A 130 -17.38 2.56 23.50
C THR A 130 -16.27 3.11 22.60
N THR A 131 -16.39 4.38 22.16
CA THR A 131 -15.42 5.06 21.27
C THR A 131 -15.31 6.55 21.61
N PRO A 132 -14.14 7.19 21.40
CA PRO A 132 -13.95 8.63 21.64
C PRO A 132 -14.87 9.52 20.79
N CYS A 133 -15.28 9.06 19.63
CA CYS A 133 -16.35 9.69 18.82
C CYS A 133 -17.16 8.60 18.10
N ASP A 134 -18.38 8.95 17.74
CA ASP A 134 -19.24 8.07 16.95
C ASP A 134 -18.61 7.77 15.59
N GLN A 135 -18.64 6.52 15.17
CA GLN A 135 -18.21 6.05 13.83
C GLN A 135 -18.85 6.85 12.69
N ASP A 136 -20.09 7.32 12.89
CA ASP A 136 -20.82 8.17 11.94
C ASP A 136 -20.11 9.52 11.72
N THR A 137 -19.36 10.02 12.70
CA THR A 137 -18.55 11.23 12.54
C THR A 137 -17.50 11.05 11.46
N LEU A 138 -16.77 9.93 11.49
CA LEU A 138 -15.77 9.58 10.46
C LEU A 138 -16.41 9.36 9.10
N ARG A 139 -17.54 8.63 9.07
CA ARG A 139 -18.31 8.37 7.85
C ARG A 139 -18.84 9.64 7.21
N LYS A 140 -19.41 10.52 8.03
CA LYS A 140 -19.95 11.81 7.57
C LYS A 140 -18.84 12.74 7.08
N ALA A 141 -17.68 12.76 7.74
CA ALA A 141 -16.53 13.52 7.28
C ALA A 141 -16.10 13.06 5.87
N ALA A 142 -16.02 11.75 5.62
CA ALA A 142 -15.64 11.22 4.31
C ALA A 142 -16.68 11.53 3.22
N LYS A 143 -18.00 11.45 3.51
CA LYS A 143 -19.05 11.61 2.51
C LYS A 143 -19.39 13.06 2.17
N ARG A 144 -19.25 13.99 3.12
CA ARG A 144 -19.65 15.38 2.93
C ARG A 144 -18.65 16.21 2.13
N VAL A 145 -17.38 15.81 2.18
CA VAL A 145 -16.33 16.47 1.42
C VAL A 145 -16.38 15.98 -0.02
N PRO A 146 -16.45 16.89 -1.00
CA PRO A 146 -16.42 16.52 -2.42
C PRO A 146 -15.17 15.72 -2.79
N ALA A 147 -15.31 14.79 -3.73
CA ALA A 147 -14.22 13.91 -4.16
C ALA A 147 -12.98 14.70 -4.62
N HIS A 148 -13.18 15.75 -5.41
CA HIS A 148 -12.08 16.61 -5.88
C HIS A 148 -11.34 17.26 -4.70
N ALA A 149 -12.04 17.69 -3.64
CA ALA A 149 -11.39 18.34 -2.50
C ALA A 149 -10.46 17.36 -1.72
N TRP A 150 -10.78 16.06 -1.67
CA TRP A 150 -9.89 15.04 -1.12
C TRP A 150 -8.63 14.87 -1.98
N ILE A 151 -8.81 14.79 -3.29
CA ILE A 151 -7.71 14.64 -4.26
C ILE A 151 -6.83 15.90 -4.26
N ASP A 152 -7.45 17.08 -4.27
CA ASP A 152 -6.75 18.36 -4.23
C ASP A 152 -5.92 18.53 -2.96
N TRP A 153 -6.50 18.22 -1.81
CA TRP A 153 -5.77 18.24 -0.54
C TRP A 153 -4.54 17.32 -0.56
N TYR A 154 -4.71 16.10 -1.10
CA TYR A 154 -3.60 15.15 -1.19
C TYR A 154 -2.50 15.66 -2.12
N ASN A 155 -2.86 16.19 -3.28
CA ASN A 155 -1.92 16.64 -4.30
C ASN A 155 -1.27 17.99 -4.01
N THR A 156 -1.77 18.74 -3.02
CA THR A 156 -1.23 20.05 -2.66
C THR A 156 -0.72 20.08 -1.22
N ALA A 157 -1.60 20.25 -0.23
CA ALA A 157 -1.21 20.45 1.16
C ALA A 157 -0.44 19.25 1.77
N VAL A 158 -0.82 18.01 1.41
CA VAL A 158 -0.09 16.81 1.84
C VAL A 158 1.29 16.78 1.20
N GLN A 159 1.40 17.04 -0.10
CA GLN A 159 2.69 17.01 -0.80
C GLN A 159 3.63 18.15 -0.37
N ALA A 160 3.11 19.35 -0.16
CA ALA A 160 3.88 20.46 0.43
C ALA A 160 4.39 20.10 1.85
N THR A 161 3.57 19.38 2.63
CA THR A 161 3.98 18.87 3.93
C THR A 161 5.08 17.81 3.76
N PHE A 162 4.93 16.87 2.86
CA PHE A 162 5.94 15.83 2.58
C PHE A 162 7.26 16.44 2.11
N GLN A 163 7.23 17.45 1.24
CA GLN A 163 8.42 18.20 0.81
C GLN A 163 9.12 18.84 2.02
N HIS A 164 8.37 19.51 2.89
CA HIS A 164 8.91 20.13 4.09
C HIS A 164 9.59 19.13 5.06
N TYR A 165 9.08 17.88 5.15
CA TYR A 165 9.65 16.83 5.99
C TYR A 165 10.70 15.95 5.28
N GLY A 166 11.11 16.31 4.06
CA GLY A 166 12.17 15.59 3.33
C GLY A 166 11.78 14.20 2.83
N PHE A 167 10.51 13.98 2.51
CA PHE A 167 10.05 12.70 1.93
C PHE A 167 10.63 12.44 0.55
N PHE A 168 10.97 13.47 -0.20
CA PHE A 168 11.58 13.36 -1.53
C PHE A 168 13.09 13.51 -1.40
N ASP A 169 13.84 12.58 -1.99
CA ASP A 169 15.29 12.60 -1.96
C ASP A 169 15.89 13.39 -3.15
N PRO A 170 17.19 13.73 -3.05
CA PRO A 170 17.87 14.47 -4.10
C PRO A 170 18.03 13.70 -5.43
N GLU A 171 17.90 12.38 -5.45
CA GLU A 171 17.95 11.60 -6.70
C GLU A 171 16.77 11.91 -7.62
N GLY A 172 15.61 12.21 -7.03
CA GLY A 172 14.43 12.70 -7.72
C GLY A 172 13.89 11.73 -8.76
N VAL A 173 13.90 10.42 -8.48
CA VAL A 173 13.38 9.40 -9.40
C VAL A 173 11.91 9.13 -9.14
N PHE A 174 11.09 9.31 -10.17
CA PHE A 174 9.64 9.12 -10.08
C PHE A 174 9.14 8.16 -11.15
N VAL A 175 8.01 7.51 -10.87
CA VAL A 175 7.33 6.60 -11.81
C VAL A 175 5.89 7.02 -11.96
N GLY A 176 5.41 7.13 -13.20
CA GLY A 176 4.01 7.35 -13.54
C GLY A 176 3.34 6.06 -14.02
N ASP A 177 2.14 5.77 -13.51
CA ASP A 177 1.35 4.62 -14.00
C ASP A 177 -0.14 4.78 -13.71
N GLY A 178 -0.97 4.08 -14.49
CA GLY A 178 -2.40 3.97 -14.31
C GLY A 178 -2.82 2.55 -13.88
N SER A 179 -3.83 2.45 -13.03
CA SER A 179 -4.33 1.15 -12.59
C SER A 179 -5.84 1.11 -12.46
N TYR A 180 -6.49 0.07 -13.00
CA TYR A 180 -7.92 -0.12 -12.86
C TYR A 180 -8.31 -0.59 -11.46
N LEU A 181 -9.33 0.07 -10.89
CA LEU A 181 -9.97 -0.32 -9.64
C LEU A 181 -11.34 -0.91 -9.97
N PHE A 182 -11.44 -2.23 -9.94
CA PHE A 182 -12.68 -2.93 -10.25
C PHE A 182 -13.64 -2.88 -9.06
N VAL A 183 -14.91 -2.61 -9.36
CA VAL A 183 -16.01 -2.60 -8.42
C VAL A 183 -17.12 -3.55 -8.87
N PRO A 184 -18.04 -3.96 -7.99
CA PRO A 184 -19.23 -4.71 -8.39
C PRO A 184 -20.00 -3.99 -9.51
N ASP A 185 -20.60 -4.73 -10.44
CA ASP A 185 -21.39 -4.13 -11.54
C ASP A 185 -22.72 -3.58 -11.00
N ASN A 186 -22.63 -2.42 -10.37
CA ASN A 186 -23.75 -1.69 -9.84
C ASN A 186 -23.66 -0.22 -10.31
N PRO A 187 -24.64 0.28 -11.07
CA PRO A 187 -24.62 1.63 -11.64
C PRO A 187 -24.61 2.75 -10.59
N ARG A 188 -24.93 2.44 -9.32
CA ARG A 188 -24.87 3.41 -8.22
C ARG A 188 -23.44 3.78 -7.78
N TYR A 189 -22.41 3.10 -8.30
CA TYR A 189 -21.02 3.55 -8.10
C TYR A 189 -20.77 4.82 -8.94
N GLU A 190 -20.92 5.97 -8.29
CA GLU A 190 -20.81 7.30 -8.90
C GLU A 190 -19.46 7.49 -9.57
N GLY A 191 -19.43 8.02 -10.81
CA GLY A 191 -18.19 8.28 -11.57
C GLY A 191 -17.50 7.04 -12.15
N SER A 192 -17.97 5.82 -11.87
CA SER A 192 -17.46 4.60 -12.50
C SER A 192 -18.04 4.38 -13.90
N CYS A 193 -17.37 3.61 -14.71
CA CYS A 193 -17.88 3.17 -16.02
C CYS A 193 -17.74 1.66 -16.20
N VAL A 194 -18.41 1.15 -17.23
CA VAL A 194 -18.30 -0.26 -17.64
C VAL A 194 -17.45 -0.35 -18.90
N MET A 195 -16.50 -1.28 -18.87
CA MET A 195 -15.59 -1.57 -19.99
C MET A 195 -15.42 -3.08 -20.17
N TRP A 196 -14.91 -3.48 -21.34
CA TRP A 196 -14.52 -4.85 -21.62
C TRP A 196 -13.03 -5.06 -21.36
N PHE A 197 -12.69 -6.23 -20.83
CA PHE A 197 -11.32 -6.62 -20.47
C PHE A 197 -11.04 -8.04 -20.95
N ASP A 198 -9.81 -8.29 -21.39
CA ASP A 198 -9.31 -9.63 -21.69
C ASP A 198 -9.07 -10.47 -20.41
N ALA A 199 -8.59 -11.70 -20.59
CA ALA A 199 -8.24 -12.60 -19.50
C ALA A 199 -7.15 -12.03 -18.57
N HIS A 200 -6.32 -11.11 -19.06
CA HIS A 200 -5.24 -10.45 -18.33
C HIS A 200 -5.64 -9.11 -17.72
N ASN A 201 -6.95 -8.75 -17.75
CA ASN A 201 -7.48 -7.47 -17.30
C ASN A 201 -6.96 -6.25 -18.09
N ARG A 202 -6.62 -6.40 -19.36
CA ARG A 202 -6.33 -5.31 -20.27
C ARG A 202 -7.63 -4.85 -20.93
N PRO A 203 -7.86 -3.53 -21.08
CA PRO A 203 -9.05 -3.03 -21.76
C PRO A 203 -9.02 -3.43 -23.22
N VAL A 204 -10.17 -3.83 -23.74
CA VAL A 204 -10.33 -4.25 -25.12
C VAL A 204 -11.57 -3.61 -25.75
N GLU A 205 -11.53 -3.37 -27.06
CA GLU A 205 -12.67 -2.97 -27.85
C GLU A 205 -13.41 -4.23 -28.30
N TYR A 206 -14.55 -4.51 -27.68
CA TYR A 206 -15.28 -5.77 -27.86
C TYR A 206 -15.65 -6.04 -29.33
N GLU A 207 -15.97 -5.00 -30.07
CA GLU A 207 -16.35 -5.06 -31.46
C GLU A 207 -15.22 -5.55 -32.40
N LYS A 208 -13.97 -5.25 -32.01
CA LYS A 208 -12.76 -5.64 -32.77
C LYS A 208 -12.23 -7.03 -32.43
N LEU A 209 -12.81 -7.70 -31.43
CA LEU A 209 -12.36 -9.01 -30.98
C LEU A 209 -12.87 -10.13 -31.93
N SER A 210 -12.03 -11.15 -32.12
CA SER A 210 -12.43 -12.41 -32.75
C SER A 210 -13.47 -13.18 -31.93
N ALA A 211 -14.15 -14.15 -32.49
CA ALA A 211 -15.15 -14.98 -31.83
C ALA A 211 -14.57 -15.73 -30.60
N ALA A 212 -13.31 -16.16 -30.69
CA ALA A 212 -12.62 -16.83 -29.59
C ALA A 212 -12.32 -15.85 -28.42
N GLU A 213 -11.76 -14.68 -28.73
CA GLU A 213 -11.43 -13.64 -27.75
C GLU A 213 -12.67 -13.07 -27.05
N ARG A 214 -13.80 -12.94 -27.76
CA ARG A 214 -15.09 -12.52 -27.18
C ARG A 214 -15.59 -13.46 -26.09
N LYS A 215 -15.33 -14.77 -26.19
CA LYS A 215 -15.68 -15.74 -25.15
C LYS A 215 -14.89 -15.54 -23.86
N GLU A 216 -13.67 -15.05 -23.95
CA GLU A 216 -12.79 -14.78 -22.80
C GLU A 216 -12.97 -13.37 -22.25
N ALA A 217 -13.44 -12.44 -23.06
CA ALA A 217 -13.65 -11.06 -22.66
C ALA A 217 -14.70 -10.93 -21.56
N ARG A 218 -14.40 -10.10 -20.58
CA ARG A 218 -15.28 -9.88 -19.40
C ARG A 218 -15.65 -8.42 -19.27
N ARG A 219 -16.93 -8.16 -19.16
CA ARG A 219 -17.47 -6.85 -18.85
C ARG A 219 -17.26 -6.56 -17.37
N LYS A 220 -16.62 -5.43 -17.02
CA LYS A 220 -16.35 -5.02 -15.65
C LYS A 220 -16.60 -3.54 -15.44
N ARG A 221 -17.11 -3.19 -14.26
CA ARG A 221 -17.23 -1.79 -13.81
C ARG A 221 -15.96 -1.37 -13.09
N CYS A 222 -15.46 -0.18 -13.39
CA CYS A 222 -14.19 0.29 -12.83
C CYS A 222 -14.07 1.81 -12.73
N TYR A 223 -13.16 2.20 -11.88
CA TYR A 223 -12.45 3.49 -11.92
C TYR A 223 -11.04 3.27 -12.47
N LYS A 224 -10.37 4.34 -12.83
CA LYS A 224 -8.94 4.37 -13.10
C LYS A 224 -8.25 5.25 -12.05
N LEU A 225 -7.21 4.71 -11.45
CA LEU A 225 -6.31 5.40 -10.55
C LEU A 225 -5.03 5.73 -11.32
N VAL A 226 -4.73 7.01 -11.50
CA VAL A 226 -3.47 7.48 -12.09
C VAL A 226 -2.60 8.03 -10.97
N THR A 227 -1.35 7.60 -10.89
CA THR A 227 -0.47 7.93 -9.76
C THR A 227 0.92 8.33 -10.22
N LEU A 228 1.55 9.20 -9.43
CA LEU A 228 2.97 9.50 -9.45
C LEU A 228 3.58 8.96 -8.17
N LEU A 229 4.58 8.09 -8.29
CA LEU A 229 5.27 7.43 -7.18
C LEU A 229 6.74 7.85 -7.16
N HIS A 230 7.22 8.37 -6.04
CA HIS A 230 8.64 8.60 -5.81
C HIS A 230 9.34 7.33 -5.33
N LEU A 231 10.46 7.01 -5.96
CA LEU A 231 11.33 5.89 -5.62
C LEU A 231 12.57 6.42 -4.89
N ARG A 232 12.57 6.35 -3.58
CA ARG A 232 13.74 6.77 -2.80
C ARG A 232 14.92 5.81 -3.01
N GLY A 233 16.11 6.34 -3.05
CA GLY A 233 17.40 5.75 -3.37
C GLY A 233 17.77 4.36 -2.84
N THR A 234 18.91 4.21 -2.17
CA THR A 234 19.52 2.91 -1.81
C THR A 234 18.69 2.04 -0.85
N HIS A 235 17.86 2.66 -0.02
CA HIS A 235 16.91 1.95 0.84
C HIS A 235 15.50 2.23 0.33
N PRO A 236 14.83 1.27 -0.31
CA PRO A 236 13.55 1.51 -0.98
C PRO A 236 12.50 2.00 0.01
N CYS A 237 12.12 3.26 -0.16
CA CYS A 237 10.97 3.88 0.44
C CYS A 237 10.11 4.44 -0.70
N TYR A 238 8.83 4.18 -0.66
CA TYR A 238 7.91 4.47 -1.74
C TYR A 238 6.90 5.51 -1.28
N VAL A 239 6.94 6.69 -1.91
CA VAL A 239 6.08 7.82 -1.56
C VAL A 239 5.12 8.10 -2.71
N TYR A 240 3.83 7.92 -2.50
CA TYR A 240 2.83 8.36 -3.47
C TYR A 240 2.80 9.90 -3.48
N ALA A 241 3.34 10.47 -4.55
CA ALA A 241 3.53 11.90 -4.71
C ALA A 241 2.29 12.61 -5.26
N ALA A 242 1.52 11.94 -6.13
CA ALA A 242 0.28 12.51 -6.63
C ALA A 242 -0.71 11.41 -7.04
N VAL A 243 -2.00 11.75 -7.09
CA VAL A 243 -3.08 10.82 -7.43
C VAL A 243 -4.21 11.51 -8.17
N ALA A 244 -4.77 10.82 -9.16
CA ALA A 244 -6.06 11.14 -9.76
C ALA A 244 -6.95 9.91 -9.77
N LEU A 245 -8.22 10.08 -9.42
CA LEU A 245 -9.27 9.07 -9.50
C LEU A 245 -10.28 9.50 -10.56
N VAL A 246 -10.29 8.78 -11.67
CA VAL A 246 -11.10 9.12 -12.84
C VAL A 246 -11.95 7.95 -13.30
N SER A 247 -12.88 8.21 -14.23
CA SER A 247 -13.61 7.15 -14.93
C SER A 247 -12.63 6.20 -15.64
N GLY A 248 -12.94 4.90 -15.66
CA GLY A 248 -12.09 3.91 -16.33
C GLY A 248 -11.80 4.21 -17.81
N ARG A 249 -12.70 4.95 -18.50
CA ARG A 249 -12.53 5.35 -19.90
C ARG A 249 -11.60 6.55 -20.11
N ALA A 250 -11.26 7.28 -19.04
CA ALA A 250 -10.40 8.45 -19.20
C ALA A 250 -9.03 8.04 -19.77
N HIS A 251 -8.54 8.84 -20.70
CA HIS A 251 -7.19 8.65 -21.25
C HIS A 251 -6.16 9.04 -20.18
N GLU A 252 -5.15 8.20 -19.99
CA GLU A 252 -4.19 8.36 -18.89
C GLU A 252 -3.27 9.55 -19.07
N LEU A 253 -2.80 9.79 -20.27
CA LEU A 253 -1.77 10.78 -20.57
C LEU A 253 -2.17 12.23 -20.22
N PRO A 254 -3.34 12.76 -20.63
CA PRO A 254 -3.76 14.10 -20.20
C PRO A 254 -3.90 14.23 -18.70
N VAL A 255 -4.49 13.23 -18.04
CA VAL A 255 -4.67 13.20 -16.58
C VAL A 255 -3.32 13.21 -15.88
N PHE A 256 -2.37 12.41 -16.37
CA PHE A 256 -1.03 12.34 -15.79
C PHE A 256 -0.23 13.64 -16.01
N ALA A 257 -0.36 14.26 -17.19
CA ALA A 257 0.32 15.52 -17.48
C ALA A 257 -0.10 16.63 -16.48
N GLU A 258 -1.41 16.82 -16.31
CA GLU A 258 -1.95 17.76 -15.32
C GLU A 258 -1.48 17.43 -13.89
N LEU A 259 -1.43 16.14 -13.55
CA LEU A 259 -0.99 15.65 -12.25
C LEU A 259 0.49 15.99 -11.98
N LEU A 260 1.36 15.77 -12.97
CA LEU A 260 2.80 16.09 -12.89
C LEU A 260 3.05 17.59 -12.78
N GLU A 261 2.41 18.39 -13.61
CA GLU A 261 2.53 19.85 -13.61
C GLU A 261 2.10 20.44 -12.26
N ARG A 262 0.97 19.97 -11.75
CA ARG A 262 0.46 20.36 -10.44
C ARG A 262 1.40 19.95 -9.31
N PHE A 263 1.96 18.74 -9.36
CA PHE A 263 2.91 18.28 -8.37
C PHE A 263 4.17 19.14 -8.37
N VAL A 264 4.78 19.37 -9.54
CA VAL A 264 5.97 20.23 -9.66
C VAL A 264 5.66 21.67 -9.22
N GLY A 265 4.48 22.20 -9.56
CA GLY A 265 4.02 23.52 -9.06
C GLY A 265 3.87 23.58 -7.53
N THR A 266 3.57 22.45 -6.89
CA THR A 266 3.40 22.36 -5.42
C THR A 266 4.72 22.21 -4.67
N VAL A 267 5.63 21.37 -5.15
CA VAL A 267 6.87 21.02 -4.43
C VAL A 267 8.10 21.76 -4.95
N GLY A 268 7.99 22.41 -6.10
CA GLY A 268 9.05 23.14 -6.76
C GLY A 268 9.77 22.34 -7.84
N ARG A 269 10.40 23.06 -8.78
CA ARG A 269 11.26 22.49 -9.81
C ARG A 269 12.48 21.82 -9.18
N GLY A 270 13.01 20.79 -9.85
CA GLY A 270 14.21 20.05 -9.40
C GLY A 270 13.94 18.95 -8.37
N VAL A 271 12.72 18.82 -7.84
CA VAL A 271 12.31 17.66 -7.03
C VAL A 271 12.14 16.43 -7.92
N VAL A 272 11.44 16.55 -9.04
CA VAL A 272 11.38 15.51 -10.07
C VAL A 272 12.53 15.72 -11.02
N LYS A 273 13.51 14.83 -11.01
CA LYS A 273 14.65 14.87 -11.94
C LYS A 273 14.52 13.84 -13.05
N LYS A 274 14.11 12.62 -12.70
CA LYS A 274 13.92 11.51 -13.63
C LYS A 274 12.50 10.97 -13.51
N LEU A 275 11.84 10.81 -14.65
CA LEU A 275 10.48 10.30 -14.75
C LEU A 275 10.47 9.03 -15.60
N LEU A 276 10.15 7.89 -14.99
CA LEU A 276 10.06 6.59 -15.64
C LEU A 276 8.60 6.34 -16.05
N LEU A 277 8.36 6.16 -17.32
CA LEU A 277 7.01 5.99 -17.87
C LEU A 277 6.87 4.72 -18.71
N ASP A 278 5.65 4.21 -18.81
CA ASP A 278 5.29 3.19 -19.79
C ASP A 278 5.14 3.82 -21.19
N ARG A 279 5.33 3.00 -22.22
CA ARG A 279 5.11 3.35 -23.63
C ARG A 279 3.68 3.86 -23.96
N GLY A 280 2.74 3.75 -23.02
CA GLY A 280 1.41 4.36 -23.11
C GLY A 280 1.43 5.88 -23.02
N PHE A 281 2.49 6.44 -22.42
CA PHE A 281 2.68 7.88 -22.18
C PHE A 281 3.59 8.55 -23.23
N ILE A 282 3.94 7.87 -24.33
CA ILE A 282 4.83 8.41 -25.35
C ILE A 282 4.13 9.51 -26.17
N ASP A 283 4.62 10.75 -26.04
CA ASP A 283 4.11 11.95 -26.69
C ASP A 283 5.23 13.00 -26.76
N GLY A 284 5.66 13.36 -27.98
CA GLY A 284 6.85 14.20 -28.18
C GLY A 284 6.70 15.62 -27.65
N GLU A 285 5.53 16.23 -27.85
CA GLU A 285 5.25 17.60 -27.38
C GLU A 285 5.27 17.67 -25.85
N ARG A 286 4.61 16.73 -25.18
CA ARG A 286 4.55 16.67 -23.70
C ARG A 286 5.91 16.36 -23.09
N ILE A 287 6.65 15.39 -23.66
CA ILE A 287 8.00 15.08 -23.18
C ILE A 287 8.92 16.30 -23.33
N SER A 288 8.81 17.02 -24.45
CA SER A 288 9.57 18.26 -24.67
C SER A 288 9.18 19.37 -23.68
N HIS A 289 7.90 19.53 -23.42
CA HIS A 289 7.39 20.47 -22.41
C HIS A 289 7.94 20.12 -21.02
N TRP A 290 7.85 18.85 -20.59
CA TRP A 290 8.34 18.43 -19.28
C TRP A 290 9.85 18.67 -19.12
N LYS A 291 10.64 18.43 -20.17
CA LYS A 291 12.08 18.71 -20.14
C LYS A 291 12.35 20.20 -20.07
N ARG A 292 11.79 20.99 -21.00
CA ARG A 292 12.09 22.42 -21.14
C ARG A 292 11.52 23.25 -19.99
N ASP A 293 10.24 23.01 -19.67
CA ASP A 293 9.49 23.91 -18.79
C ASP A 293 9.47 23.43 -17.32
N LEU A 294 9.59 22.12 -17.08
CA LEU A 294 9.64 21.56 -15.74
C LEU A 294 11.04 21.09 -15.31
N GLY A 295 11.98 20.93 -16.25
CA GLY A 295 13.32 20.42 -15.99
C GLY A 295 13.36 18.92 -15.67
N VAL A 296 12.38 18.15 -16.17
CA VAL A 296 12.21 16.72 -15.88
C VAL A 296 12.78 15.87 -17.03
N ASP A 297 13.70 14.99 -16.72
CA ASP A 297 14.20 14.00 -17.67
C ASP A 297 13.25 12.79 -17.74
N VAL A 298 12.82 12.45 -18.94
CA VAL A 298 11.92 11.32 -19.18
C VAL A 298 12.70 10.10 -19.65
N ILE A 299 12.35 8.93 -19.15
CA ILE A 299 12.84 7.62 -19.61
C ILE A 299 11.63 6.79 -19.99
N ILE A 300 11.50 6.45 -21.29
CA ILE A 300 10.31 5.79 -21.83
C ILE A 300 10.68 4.81 -22.97
N PRO A 301 10.05 3.60 -23.04
CA PRO A 301 10.34 2.68 -24.12
C PRO A 301 9.64 3.07 -25.41
N ILE A 302 10.34 2.92 -26.54
CA ILE A 302 9.83 3.18 -27.89
C ILE A 302 9.01 1.97 -28.37
N LYS A 303 7.91 2.23 -29.08
CA LYS A 303 7.11 1.18 -29.72
C LYS A 303 7.74 0.81 -31.08
N LYS A 304 7.78 -0.49 -31.39
CA LYS A 304 8.39 -1.00 -32.64
C LYS A 304 7.69 -0.54 -33.93
N ASN A 305 6.45 -0.12 -33.84
CA ASN A 305 5.64 0.37 -34.96
C ASN A 305 5.73 1.88 -35.19
N MET A 306 6.67 2.56 -34.54
CA MET A 306 6.93 3.99 -34.72
C MET A 306 8.10 4.20 -35.69
N ASP A 307 8.03 5.25 -36.50
CA ASP A 307 9.16 5.66 -37.38
C ASP A 307 10.43 5.91 -36.56
N LEU A 308 10.27 6.51 -35.39
CA LEU A 308 11.32 6.68 -34.39
C LEU A 308 12.12 5.39 -34.08
N TRP A 309 11.43 4.22 -34.01
CA TRP A 309 12.09 2.93 -33.85
C TRP A 309 12.88 2.55 -35.09
N ALA A 310 12.28 2.69 -36.27
CA ALA A 310 12.93 2.33 -37.53
C ALA A 310 14.20 3.14 -37.78
N ASP A 311 14.14 4.46 -37.52
CA ASP A 311 15.27 5.37 -37.68
C ASP A 311 16.39 5.07 -36.66
N ALA A 312 16.03 4.90 -35.39
CA ALA A 312 17.00 4.55 -34.34
C ALA A 312 17.68 3.20 -34.65
N TRP A 313 16.90 2.23 -35.15
CA TRP A 313 17.43 0.91 -35.50
C TRP A 313 18.36 0.97 -36.73
N ALA A 314 18.04 1.81 -37.72
CA ALA A 314 18.90 2.00 -38.90
C ALA A 314 20.24 2.64 -38.47
N LEU A 315 20.22 3.70 -37.64
CA LEU A 315 21.44 4.30 -37.10
C LEU A 315 22.25 3.28 -36.28
N GLY A 316 21.61 2.46 -35.49
CA GLY A 316 22.26 1.42 -34.70
C GLY A 316 22.95 0.32 -35.51
N GLN A 317 22.78 0.28 -36.85
CA GLN A 317 23.57 -0.64 -37.71
C GLN A 317 24.97 -0.10 -37.98
N THR A 318 25.19 1.20 -37.88
CA THR A 318 26.48 1.88 -38.13
C THR A 318 27.23 2.22 -36.82
N GLU A 319 26.52 2.23 -35.70
CA GLU A 319 27.10 2.57 -34.41
C GLU A 319 27.62 1.34 -33.64
N PRO A 320 28.65 1.52 -32.79
CA PRO A 320 29.22 0.41 -32.03
C PRO A 320 28.27 -0.10 -30.92
N TRP A 321 28.15 -1.42 -30.81
CA TRP A 321 27.42 -2.09 -29.74
C TRP A 321 28.35 -2.49 -28.61
N GLN A 322 28.01 -2.10 -27.40
CA GLN A 322 28.76 -2.47 -26.20
C GLN A 322 28.07 -3.64 -25.50
N ARG A 323 28.88 -4.69 -25.18
CA ARG A 323 28.36 -5.84 -24.47
C ARG A 323 28.49 -5.63 -22.97
N HIS A 324 27.37 -5.74 -22.25
CA HIS A 324 27.33 -5.71 -20.80
C HIS A 324 27.09 -7.11 -20.23
N PRO A 325 27.90 -7.53 -19.23
CA PRO A 325 27.67 -8.81 -18.57
C PRO A 325 26.37 -8.74 -17.78
N VAL A 326 25.57 -9.79 -17.90
CA VAL A 326 24.41 -9.99 -17.02
C VAL A 326 24.95 -10.68 -15.77
N CYS A 327 25.15 -9.92 -14.71
CA CYS A 327 25.33 -10.50 -13.39
C CYS A 327 23.94 -10.93 -12.92
N ASP A 328 23.65 -12.22 -12.97
CA ASP A 328 22.54 -12.75 -12.19
C ASP A 328 22.79 -12.37 -10.72
N PRO A 329 21.88 -11.64 -10.07
CA PRO A 329 21.98 -11.51 -8.63
C PRO A 329 21.96 -12.91 -8.06
N ALA A 330 23.02 -13.29 -7.33
CA ALA A 330 23.06 -14.58 -6.63
C ALA A 330 21.71 -14.78 -5.92
N PRO A 331 21.06 -15.95 -6.06
CA PRO A 331 19.76 -16.17 -5.45
C PRO A 331 19.87 -15.84 -3.96
N ALA A 332 19.03 -14.93 -3.51
CA ALA A 332 19.00 -14.51 -2.11
C ALA A 332 18.94 -15.76 -1.22
N PRO A 333 19.79 -15.88 -0.19
CA PRO A 333 19.76 -17.04 0.68
C PRO A 333 18.32 -17.23 1.20
N PRO A 334 17.82 -18.48 1.18
CA PRO A 334 16.46 -18.74 1.63
C PRO A 334 16.29 -18.22 3.07
N PRO A 335 15.18 -17.54 3.38
CA PRO A 335 14.96 -17.02 4.73
C PRO A 335 15.01 -18.16 5.73
N PRO A 336 15.59 -17.96 6.95
CA PRO A 336 15.74 -18.99 7.96
C PRO A 336 14.41 -19.67 8.24
N GLN A 337 14.38 -20.98 8.01
CA GLN A 337 13.15 -21.78 7.97
C GLN A 337 12.70 -22.13 9.40
N ARG A 338 11.43 -21.90 9.73
CA ARG A 338 10.78 -22.53 10.88
C ARG A 338 10.22 -23.90 10.46
N PRO A 339 10.65 -25.01 11.07
CA PRO A 339 10.47 -26.36 10.52
C PRO A 339 9.02 -26.81 10.27
N GLU A 340 8.09 -26.50 11.16
CA GLU A 340 6.73 -27.12 11.12
C GLU A 340 5.73 -26.47 10.14
N HIS A 341 5.81 -25.17 9.94
CA HIS A 341 4.92 -24.49 8.98
C HIS A 341 5.30 -24.76 7.52
N LEU A 342 6.53 -25.12 7.26
CA LEU A 342 7.06 -25.36 5.92
C LEU A 342 6.68 -26.73 5.38
N ALA A 343 6.70 -27.76 6.20
CA ALA A 343 6.27 -29.09 5.76
C ALA A 343 4.81 -29.06 5.23
N ARG A 344 3.91 -28.34 5.89
CA ARG A 344 2.51 -28.15 5.43
C ARG A 344 2.40 -27.28 4.18
N ARG A 345 3.23 -26.22 4.07
CA ARG A 345 3.25 -25.32 2.91
C ARG A 345 3.89 -25.98 1.69
N GLU A 346 4.94 -26.77 1.92
CA GLU A 346 5.62 -27.56 0.91
C GLU A 346 4.75 -28.69 0.39
N ALA A 347 4.08 -29.43 1.26
CA ALA A 347 3.11 -30.46 0.87
C ALA A 347 1.95 -29.89 0.06
N ARG A 348 1.45 -28.69 0.40
CA ARG A 348 0.42 -27.98 -0.37
C ARG A 348 0.95 -27.49 -1.71
N ARG A 349 2.19 -26.97 -1.75
CA ARG A 349 2.85 -26.52 -2.98
C ARG A 349 3.15 -27.70 -3.91
N GLN A 350 3.58 -28.83 -3.37
CA GLN A 350 3.82 -30.05 -4.15
C GLN A 350 2.53 -30.64 -4.71
N ARG A 351 1.42 -30.63 -3.96
CA ARG A 351 0.10 -31.00 -4.48
C ARG A 351 -0.34 -30.09 -5.62
N THR A 352 -0.24 -28.75 -5.44
CA THR A 352 -0.59 -27.79 -6.50
C THR A 352 0.34 -27.89 -7.72
N LEU A 353 1.62 -28.21 -7.52
CA LEU A 353 2.57 -28.46 -8.60
C LEU A 353 2.30 -29.79 -9.30
N ALA A 354 1.94 -30.84 -8.57
CA ALA A 354 1.54 -32.13 -9.15
C ALA A 354 0.25 -32.00 -9.97
N GLU A 355 -0.74 -31.25 -9.47
CA GLU A 355 -1.98 -30.95 -10.21
C GLU A 355 -1.71 -30.08 -11.46
N ARG A 356 -0.75 -29.15 -11.41
CA ARG A 356 -0.32 -28.35 -12.56
C ARG A 356 0.50 -29.18 -13.55
N LYS A 357 1.40 -30.05 -13.08
CA LYS A 357 2.17 -30.98 -13.93
C LYS A 357 1.28 -31.98 -14.63
N ALA A 358 0.21 -32.44 -13.99
CA ALA A 358 -0.78 -33.31 -14.62
C ALA A 358 -1.61 -32.61 -15.72
N LYS A 359 -1.63 -31.27 -15.73
CA LYS A 359 -2.37 -30.44 -16.71
C LYS A 359 -1.51 -29.75 -17.78
N SER A 360 -0.18 -29.81 -17.70
CA SER A 360 0.71 -29.14 -18.68
C SER A 360 1.67 -30.14 -19.32
N ALA A 361 1.82 -30.03 -20.63
CA ALA A 361 2.99 -30.55 -21.36
C ALA A 361 4.28 -30.04 -20.70
N ALA A 362 5.39 -30.79 -20.83
CA ALA A 362 6.66 -30.58 -20.12
C ALA A 362 7.00 -29.10 -19.87
N PRO A 363 7.37 -28.72 -18.65
CA PRO A 363 7.69 -27.32 -18.35
C PRO A 363 8.86 -26.86 -19.21
N THR A 364 8.61 -25.87 -20.05
CA THR A 364 9.69 -25.17 -20.76
C THR A 364 10.66 -24.63 -19.71
N PRO A 365 11.96 -24.90 -19.83
CA PRO A 365 12.93 -24.37 -18.89
C PRO A 365 12.82 -22.85 -18.83
N PRO A 366 13.02 -22.23 -17.65
CA PRO A 366 12.91 -20.79 -17.53
C PRO A 366 13.93 -20.13 -18.47
N ARG A 367 13.43 -19.21 -19.28
CA ARG A 367 14.26 -18.42 -20.19
C ARG A 367 15.10 -17.44 -19.37
N VAL A 368 16.42 -17.64 -19.37
CA VAL A 368 17.38 -16.84 -18.59
C VAL A 368 18.10 -15.88 -19.53
N LEU A 369 18.23 -14.62 -19.13
CA LEU A 369 18.98 -13.61 -19.87
C LEU A 369 20.48 -13.90 -19.75
N THR A 370 21.19 -14.07 -20.88
CA THR A 370 22.60 -14.44 -20.92
C THR A 370 23.52 -13.32 -21.38
N GLY A 371 22.98 -12.31 -22.06
CA GLY A 371 23.77 -11.18 -22.53
C GLY A 371 22.88 -9.99 -22.94
N VAL A 372 23.43 -8.80 -22.81
CA VAL A 372 22.81 -7.57 -23.29
C VAL A 372 23.86 -6.78 -24.06
N ASN A 373 23.56 -6.47 -25.31
CA ASN A 373 24.30 -5.50 -26.08
C ASN A 373 23.52 -4.18 -26.08
N VAL A 374 24.23 -3.08 -25.90
CA VAL A 374 23.67 -1.72 -25.83
C VAL A 374 24.30 -0.85 -26.91
N CYS A 375 23.51 -0.09 -27.62
CA CYS A 375 23.97 0.90 -28.59
C CYS A 375 23.37 2.26 -28.20
N PRO A 376 24.18 3.18 -27.65
CA PRO A 376 23.73 4.55 -27.34
C PRO A 376 23.76 5.42 -28.60
N ILE A 377 22.70 6.19 -28.84
CA ILE A 377 22.57 7.15 -29.93
C ILE A 377 22.19 8.50 -29.33
N GLU A 378 23.08 9.46 -29.44
CA GLU A 378 22.87 10.81 -28.89
C GLU A 378 22.30 11.77 -29.95
N GLY A 379 21.58 12.78 -29.49
CA GLY A 379 21.11 13.88 -30.33
C GLY A 379 20.08 13.50 -31.40
N PHE A 380 19.25 12.51 -31.13
CA PHE A 380 18.21 12.04 -32.04
C PHE A 380 17.14 13.11 -32.29
N SER A 381 16.93 13.55 -33.52
CA SER A 381 16.06 14.66 -33.89
C SER A 381 14.98 14.30 -34.94
N SER A 382 14.87 13.04 -35.34
CA SER A 382 13.93 12.64 -36.42
C SER A 382 12.45 12.59 -35.97
N TRP A 383 12.19 12.77 -34.68
CA TRP A 383 10.82 12.80 -34.18
C TRP A 383 10.22 14.20 -34.25
N SER A 384 9.41 14.48 -35.28
CA SER A 384 8.89 15.80 -35.61
C SER A 384 8.10 16.51 -34.52
N SER A 385 7.43 15.76 -33.61
CA SER A 385 6.70 16.34 -32.48
C SER A 385 7.59 16.66 -31.28
N ALA A 386 8.87 16.29 -31.32
CA ALA A 386 9.81 16.59 -30.26
C ALA A 386 10.58 17.91 -30.56
N THR A 387 10.59 18.83 -29.61
CA THR A 387 11.25 20.14 -29.73
C THR A 387 12.51 20.27 -28.86
N VAL A 388 12.91 19.20 -28.18
CA VAL A 388 14.15 19.10 -27.41
C VAL A 388 14.98 17.92 -27.92
N PRO A 389 16.32 17.96 -27.77
CA PRO A 389 17.15 16.82 -28.12
C PRO A 389 16.72 15.55 -27.35
N MET A 390 16.64 14.45 -28.06
CA MET A 390 16.32 13.15 -27.51
C MET A 390 17.52 12.22 -27.69
N HIS A 391 17.69 11.29 -26.75
CA HIS A 391 18.71 10.26 -26.82
C HIS A 391 18.04 8.89 -26.79
N VAL A 392 18.58 7.92 -27.50
CA VAL A 392 18.03 6.58 -27.61
C VAL A 392 19.09 5.55 -27.22
N ALA A 393 18.76 4.66 -26.32
CA ALA A 393 19.56 3.45 -26.09
C ALA A 393 18.82 2.24 -26.71
N LEU A 394 19.48 1.59 -27.68
CA LEU A 394 19.01 0.34 -28.25
C LEU A 394 19.55 -0.84 -27.43
N PHE A 395 18.73 -1.84 -27.21
CA PHE A 395 19.10 -3.06 -26.48
C PHE A 395 18.84 -4.30 -27.33
N ARG A 396 19.82 -5.21 -27.34
CA ARG A 396 19.68 -6.57 -27.88
C ARG A 396 19.96 -7.55 -26.77
N GLU A 397 18.94 -8.21 -26.29
CA GLU A 397 18.98 -9.19 -25.21
C GLU A 397 19.03 -10.59 -25.78
N THR A 398 20.02 -11.39 -25.37
CA THR A 398 20.17 -12.80 -25.74
C THR A 398 19.80 -13.67 -24.56
N TYR A 399 19.07 -14.74 -24.79
CA TYR A 399 18.58 -15.64 -23.75
C TYR A 399 19.14 -17.05 -23.89
N SER A 400 19.02 -17.85 -22.81
CA SER A 400 19.53 -19.22 -22.70
C SER A 400 18.96 -20.19 -23.74
N ASP A 401 17.82 -19.90 -24.33
CA ASP A 401 17.19 -20.64 -25.42
C ASP A 401 17.68 -20.22 -26.82
N GLY A 402 18.67 -19.34 -26.90
CA GLY A 402 19.19 -18.77 -28.13
C GLY A 402 18.32 -17.68 -28.75
N SER A 403 17.16 -17.37 -28.14
CA SER A 403 16.29 -16.33 -28.67
C SER A 403 16.83 -14.94 -28.36
N GLU A 404 16.53 -13.99 -29.26
CA GLU A 404 16.89 -12.57 -29.11
C GLU A 404 15.66 -11.69 -28.97
N LYS A 405 15.79 -10.62 -28.19
CA LYS A 405 14.77 -9.59 -28.04
C LYS A 405 15.41 -8.22 -28.21
N SER A 406 14.92 -7.44 -29.15
CA SER A 406 15.35 -6.06 -29.36
C SER A 406 14.29 -5.09 -28.85
N TRP A 407 14.73 -4.06 -28.16
CA TRP A 407 13.89 -2.98 -27.65
C TRP A 407 14.72 -1.72 -27.45
N ALA A 408 14.09 -0.58 -27.18
CA ALA A 408 14.79 0.69 -27.01
C ALA A 408 14.16 1.55 -25.93
N LEU A 409 14.99 2.39 -25.28
CA LEU A 409 14.60 3.46 -24.41
C LEU A 409 14.94 4.81 -25.02
N LEU A 410 14.01 5.74 -24.92
CA LEU A 410 14.23 7.14 -25.20
C LEU A 410 14.43 7.87 -23.88
N THR A 411 15.35 8.83 -23.87
CA THR A 411 15.53 9.77 -22.75
C THR A 411 15.80 11.18 -23.22
N THR A 412 15.39 12.16 -22.40
CA THR A 412 15.77 13.57 -22.57
C THR A 412 16.92 13.98 -21.64
N GLY A 413 17.40 13.05 -20.83
CA GLY A 413 18.54 13.22 -19.93
C GLY A 413 19.83 12.68 -20.53
N VAL A 414 20.91 12.73 -19.76
CA VAL A 414 22.21 12.19 -20.16
C VAL A 414 22.12 10.70 -20.44
N LEU A 415 22.56 10.27 -21.60
CA LEU A 415 22.50 8.89 -22.05
C LEU A 415 23.66 8.03 -21.50
N GLY A 416 24.89 8.55 -21.55
CA GLY A 416 26.10 7.82 -21.22
C GLY A 416 26.26 6.56 -22.07
N ASP A 417 26.63 5.44 -21.46
CA ASP A 417 26.74 4.13 -22.13
C ASP A 417 25.39 3.42 -22.37
N GLY A 418 24.28 4.04 -21.94
CA GLY A 418 22.94 3.48 -22.03
C GLY A 418 22.64 2.36 -21.01
N TRP A 419 23.64 1.79 -20.37
CA TRP A 419 23.44 0.71 -19.38
C TRP A 419 22.77 1.22 -18.09
N ALA A 420 23.24 2.36 -17.58
CA ALA A 420 22.62 3.02 -16.42
C ALA A 420 21.15 3.37 -16.68
N LEU A 421 20.80 3.81 -17.89
CA LEU A 421 19.44 4.08 -18.30
C LEU A 421 18.55 2.83 -18.19
N ARG A 422 19.06 1.65 -18.61
CA ARG A 422 18.36 0.38 -18.46
C ARG A 422 18.14 0.01 -16.99
N GLN A 423 19.13 0.24 -16.15
CA GLN A 423 19.04 -0.01 -14.71
C GLN A 423 18.00 0.91 -14.05
N ASP A 424 18.02 2.20 -14.37
CA ASP A 424 16.99 3.15 -13.90
C ASP A 424 15.60 2.71 -14.34
N TYR A 425 15.44 2.34 -15.62
CA TYR A 425 14.14 1.91 -16.14
C TYR A 425 13.63 0.61 -15.52
N ALA A 426 14.51 -0.31 -15.12
CA ALA A 426 14.10 -1.54 -14.44
C ALA A 426 13.31 -1.26 -13.14
N ARG A 427 13.58 -0.14 -12.48
CA ARG A 427 12.84 0.32 -11.29
C ARG A 427 11.38 0.71 -11.58
N ARG A 428 11.00 0.88 -12.86
CA ARG A 428 9.61 1.19 -13.24
C ARG A 428 8.63 0.12 -12.73
N THR A 429 9.03 -1.15 -12.71
CA THR A 429 8.18 -2.24 -12.24
C THR A 429 7.82 -2.14 -10.75
N ASP A 430 8.53 -1.31 -9.99
CA ASP A 430 8.24 -1.08 -8.57
C ASP A 430 6.83 -0.51 -8.34
N ILE A 431 6.31 0.31 -9.24
CA ILE A 431 4.95 0.86 -9.11
C ILE A 431 3.87 -0.22 -9.27
N GLU A 432 4.09 -1.21 -10.14
CA GLU A 432 3.16 -2.32 -10.35
C GLU A 432 3.03 -3.17 -9.08
N GLU A 433 4.17 -3.44 -8.41
CA GLU A 433 4.18 -4.13 -7.13
C GLU A 433 3.51 -3.30 -6.03
N ARG A 434 3.68 -1.97 -6.03
CA ARG A 434 2.98 -1.08 -5.08
C ARG A 434 1.47 -1.07 -5.33
N HIS A 435 1.03 -0.99 -6.57
CA HIS A 435 -0.39 -1.12 -6.92
C HIS A 435 -0.96 -2.48 -6.49
N ARG A 436 -0.19 -3.56 -6.67
CA ARG A 436 -0.58 -4.89 -6.18
C ARG A 436 -0.71 -4.91 -4.66
N GLN A 437 0.22 -4.30 -3.93
CA GLN A 437 0.17 -4.23 -2.46
C GLN A 437 -1.05 -3.44 -1.98
N LEU A 438 -1.34 -2.30 -2.57
CA LEU A 438 -2.53 -1.52 -2.23
C LEU A 438 -3.82 -2.31 -2.45
N LYS A 439 -3.93 -3.06 -3.55
CA LYS A 439 -5.10 -3.86 -3.88
C LYS A 439 -5.24 -5.11 -3.01
N CYS A 440 -4.13 -5.80 -2.73
CA CYS A 440 -4.13 -7.10 -2.05
C CYS A 440 -4.00 -7.01 -0.52
N PHE A 441 -3.31 -5.98 -0.03
CA PHE A 441 -2.98 -5.87 1.39
C PHE A 441 -3.61 -4.67 2.09
N CYS A 442 -3.98 -3.62 1.33
CA CYS A 442 -4.64 -2.44 1.88
C CYS A 442 -6.12 -2.36 1.47
N ASP A 443 -6.67 -3.41 0.86
CA ASP A 443 -8.07 -3.53 0.43
C ASP A 443 -8.56 -2.32 -0.40
N LEU A 444 -7.70 -1.78 -1.26
CA LEU A 444 -7.98 -0.57 -2.05
C LEU A 444 -9.25 -0.70 -2.89
N THR A 445 -9.61 -1.91 -3.33
CA THR A 445 -10.78 -2.18 -4.17
C THR A 445 -12.02 -2.61 -3.40
N ASP A 446 -11.95 -2.77 -2.07
CA ASP A 446 -13.11 -3.11 -1.24
C ASP A 446 -13.85 -1.84 -0.78
N PHE A 447 -14.58 -1.21 -1.70
CA PHE A 447 -15.35 -0.02 -1.39
C PHE A 447 -16.64 -0.35 -0.64
N ARG A 448 -16.82 0.24 0.55
CA ARG A 448 -18.03 0.09 1.38
C ARG A 448 -19.07 1.19 1.11
N SER A 449 -18.76 2.15 0.27
CA SER A 449 -19.65 3.20 -0.19
C SER A 449 -19.67 3.24 -1.72
N ARG A 450 -20.79 3.68 -2.27
CA ARG A 450 -20.96 3.90 -3.71
C ARG A 450 -20.84 5.38 -4.09
N SER A 451 -20.84 6.27 -3.09
CA SER A 451 -20.61 7.70 -3.29
C SER A 451 -19.16 7.97 -3.69
N LEU A 452 -18.94 8.72 -4.76
CA LEU A 452 -17.63 9.09 -5.25
C LEU A 452 -16.80 9.82 -4.18
N ASN A 453 -17.45 10.66 -3.36
CA ASN A 453 -16.80 11.36 -2.25
C ASN A 453 -16.15 10.39 -1.26
N ALA A 454 -16.89 9.36 -0.84
CA ALA A 454 -16.38 8.37 0.11
C ALA A 454 -15.36 7.43 -0.53
N VAL A 455 -15.48 7.14 -1.82
CA VAL A 455 -14.49 6.37 -2.60
C VAL A 455 -13.18 7.14 -2.67
N ALA A 456 -13.22 8.43 -3.01
CA ALA A 456 -12.04 9.29 -3.05
C ALA A 456 -11.37 9.43 -1.68
N ALA A 457 -12.16 9.65 -0.62
CA ALA A 457 -11.66 9.68 0.75
C ALA A 457 -10.94 8.37 1.12
N GLN A 458 -11.52 7.22 0.78
CA GLN A 458 -10.90 5.91 1.05
C GLN A 458 -9.58 5.75 0.30
N VAL A 459 -9.53 6.09 -0.98
CA VAL A 459 -8.31 6.04 -1.80
C VAL A 459 -7.22 6.90 -1.18
N VAL A 460 -7.53 8.17 -0.90
CA VAL A 460 -6.58 9.14 -0.31
C VAL A 460 -6.07 8.64 1.04
N MET A 461 -6.95 8.16 1.92
CA MET A 461 -6.54 7.65 3.24
C MET A 461 -5.67 6.40 3.16
N ILE A 462 -5.91 5.52 2.19
CA ILE A 462 -5.06 4.35 1.97
C ILE A 462 -3.68 4.77 1.48
N LEU A 463 -3.59 5.67 0.49
CA LEU A 463 -2.32 6.17 -0.03
C LEU A 463 -1.53 6.93 1.03
N LEU A 464 -2.20 7.76 1.82
CA LEU A 464 -1.60 8.50 2.92
C LEU A 464 -1.05 7.55 4.00
N SER A 465 -1.86 6.62 4.46
CA SER A 465 -1.45 5.63 5.48
C SER A 465 -0.29 4.77 4.99
N TYR A 466 -0.33 4.34 3.72
CA TYR A 466 0.75 3.59 3.09
C TYR A 466 2.05 4.40 3.04
N THR A 467 2.00 5.63 2.55
CA THR A 467 3.16 6.51 2.42
C THR A 467 3.78 6.83 3.78
N LEU A 468 2.97 7.22 4.76
CA LEU A 468 3.45 7.51 6.11
C LEU A 468 4.06 6.28 6.80
N ARG A 469 3.50 5.08 6.54
CA ARG A 469 4.08 3.84 7.05
C ARG A 469 5.42 3.51 6.37
N GLN A 470 5.55 3.71 5.05
CA GLN A 470 6.81 3.58 4.33
C GLN A 470 7.88 4.53 4.91
N TRP A 471 7.49 5.78 5.16
CA TRP A 471 8.35 6.78 5.76
C TRP A 471 8.83 6.39 7.17
N GLN A 472 7.92 5.96 8.04
CA GLN A 472 8.28 5.47 9.37
C GLN A 472 9.28 4.31 9.29
N LEU A 473 9.03 3.34 8.42
CA LEU A 473 9.91 2.19 8.26
C LEU A 473 11.30 2.59 7.75
N TRP A 474 11.35 3.57 6.85
CA TRP A 474 12.61 4.12 6.36
C TRP A 474 13.38 4.84 7.49
N GLN A 475 12.70 5.68 8.30
CA GLN A 475 13.32 6.33 9.45
C GLN A 475 13.85 5.31 10.47
N MET A 476 13.08 4.25 10.76
CA MET A 476 13.52 3.17 11.66
C MET A 476 14.76 2.44 11.12
N LEU A 477 14.89 2.28 9.81
CA LEU A 477 16.11 1.73 9.20
C LEU A 477 17.30 2.66 9.39
N GLN A 478 17.12 3.96 9.18
CA GLN A 478 18.18 4.95 9.39
C GLN A 478 18.63 5.00 10.87
N GLU A 479 17.71 4.82 11.80
CA GLU A 479 17.99 4.76 13.22
C GLU A 479 18.54 3.40 13.69
N HIS A 480 18.81 2.45 12.76
CA HIS A 480 19.21 1.07 13.06
C HIS A 480 18.28 0.29 14.01
N LEU A 481 17.03 0.76 14.16
CA LEU A 481 16.01 0.11 15.00
C LEU A 481 15.37 -1.10 14.33
N ALA A 482 15.65 -1.35 13.06
CA ALA A 482 15.05 -2.42 12.29
C ALA A 482 16.15 -3.34 11.72
N ASP A 483 16.35 -4.50 12.33
CA ASP A 483 17.20 -5.59 11.83
C ASP A 483 16.67 -6.28 10.55
N ARG A 484 15.91 -5.58 9.71
CA ARG A 484 15.18 -6.24 8.64
C ARG A 484 15.29 -5.50 7.33
N THR A 485 15.48 -6.29 6.27
CA THR A 485 15.49 -5.80 4.90
C THR A 485 14.16 -5.13 4.53
N PRO A 486 14.16 -4.10 3.67
CA PRO A 486 12.95 -3.44 3.17
C PRO A 486 11.93 -4.42 2.59
N GLU A 487 12.36 -5.55 2.07
CA GLU A 487 11.48 -6.60 1.55
C GLU A 487 10.72 -7.38 2.63
N ALA A 488 11.37 -7.70 3.73
CA ALA A 488 10.71 -8.25 4.90
C ALA A 488 9.71 -7.25 5.52
N MET A 489 9.93 -5.94 5.33
CA MET A 489 9.04 -4.87 5.77
C MET A 489 7.80 -4.72 4.89
N ARG A 490 7.89 -5.05 3.58
CA ARG A 490 6.75 -5.01 2.63
C ARG A 490 5.55 -5.84 3.13
N PHE A 491 5.82 -7.05 3.62
CA PHE A 491 4.77 -7.91 4.16
C PHE A 491 4.20 -7.45 5.49
N ARG A 492 4.94 -6.63 6.25
CA ARG A 492 4.51 -6.16 7.56
C ARG A 492 3.50 -5.03 7.53
N LEU A 493 3.44 -4.28 6.45
CA LEU A 493 2.40 -3.25 6.28
C LEU A 493 0.98 -3.82 6.32
N ALA A 494 0.85 -5.10 5.96
CA ALA A 494 -0.42 -5.78 5.84
C ALA A 494 -0.65 -6.89 6.88
N LEU A 495 0.37 -7.24 7.67
CA LEU A 495 0.23 -8.31 8.67
C LEU A 495 -0.17 -7.71 10.00
N ARG A 496 -1.34 -8.13 10.47
CA ARG A 496 -1.72 -7.94 11.87
C ARG A 496 -0.80 -8.78 12.73
N ARG A 497 -0.24 -8.18 13.76
CA ARG A 497 0.40 -8.92 14.82
C ARG A 497 -0.64 -9.31 15.84
N GLU A 498 -0.55 -10.53 16.34
CA GLU A 498 -1.34 -10.98 17.46
C GLU A 498 -0.56 -10.69 18.75
N TYR A 499 -1.23 -10.04 19.67
CA TYR A 499 -0.71 -9.73 21.01
C TYR A 499 -1.58 -10.40 22.05
N VAL A 500 -0.96 -10.78 23.15
CA VAL A 500 -1.67 -11.11 24.38
C VAL A 500 -1.63 -9.89 25.27
N VAL A 501 -2.80 -9.41 25.66
CA VAL A 501 -2.95 -8.38 26.69
C VAL A 501 -3.21 -9.09 27.99
N VAL A 502 -2.37 -8.82 28.99
CA VAL A 502 -2.46 -9.40 30.33
C VAL A 502 -2.94 -8.31 31.29
N TYR A 503 -3.93 -8.63 32.08
CA TYR A 503 -4.52 -7.75 33.09
C TYR A 503 -4.23 -8.30 34.48
N HIS A 504 -3.82 -7.42 35.37
CA HIS A 504 -3.61 -7.71 36.77
C HIS A 504 -4.00 -6.50 37.64
N GLN A 505 -5.04 -6.65 38.44
CA GLN A 505 -5.61 -5.59 39.27
C GLN A 505 -6.02 -4.36 38.43
N ASP A 506 -5.35 -3.22 38.60
CA ASP A 506 -5.54 -1.95 37.91
C ASP A 506 -4.49 -1.69 36.83
N ALA A 507 -3.74 -2.72 36.45
CA ALA A 507 -2.69 -2.63 35.46
C ALA A 507 -2.85 -3.63 34.32
N TYR A 508 -2.35 -3.26 33.14
CA TYR A 508 -2.22 -4.16 32.01
C TYR A 508 -0.86 -4.04 31.33
N THR A 509 -0.50 -5.08 30.60
CA THR A 509 0.59 -5.03 29.62
C THR A 509 0.22 -5.81 28.39
N GLN A 510 0.93 -5.55 27.29
CA GLN A 510 0.76 -6.32 26.06
C GLN A 510 2.10 -6.89 25.62
N MET A 511 2.08 -8.10 25.09
CA MET A 511 3.26 -8.73 24.50
C MET A 511 2.89 -9.47 23.21
N PRO A 512 3.82 -9.59 22.24
CA PRO A 512 3.57 -10.41 21.07
C PRO A 512 3.21 -11.85 21.46
N LEU A 513 2.16 -12.41 20.83
CA LEU A 513 1.71 -13.77 21.12
C LEU A 513 2.85 -14.80 21.05
N VAL A 514 3.80 -14.61 20.12
CA VAL A 514 5.00 -15.47 20.00
C VAL A 514 5.96 -15.42 21.19
N ARG A 515 5.86 -14.41 22.06
CA ARG A 515 6.65 -14.25 23.28
C ARG A 515 5.88 -14.65 24.53
N PHE A 516 4.58 -14.91 24.42
CA PHE A 516 3.77 -15.34 25.55
C PHE A 516 4.17 -16.79 25.93
N PRO A 517 4.30 -17.10 27.23
CA PRO A 517 4.74 -18.42 27.67
C PRO A 517 3.82 -19.55 27.15
N SER A 518 4.38 -20.47 26.35
CA SER A 518 3.63 -21.59 25.75
C SER A 518 2.86 -22.45 26.76
N PRO A 519 3.36 -22.74 27.97
CA PRO A 519 2.61 -23.49 28.96
C PRO A 519 1.30 -22.81 29.39
N LEU A 520 1.26 -21.49 29.41
CA LEU A 520 0.05 -20.73 29.73
C LEU A 520 -0.93 -20.72 28.55
N LEU A 521 -0.43 -20.71 27.31
CA LEU A 521 -1.28 -20.83 26.12
C LEU A 521 -1.94 -22.21 26.01
N ALA A 522 -1.24 -23.27 26.42
CA ALA A 522 -1.79 -24.62 26.39
C ALA A 522 -2.96 -24.84 27.37
N ARG A 523 -3.09 -23.98 28.39
CA ARG A 523 -4.18 -23.98 29.38
C ARG A 523 -5.40 -23.16 28.94
N LEU A 524 -5.30 -22.42 27.84
CA LEU A 524 -6.45 -21.74 27.25
C LEU A 524 -7.41 -22.78 26.67
N PRO A 525 -8.73 -22.68 26.89
CA PRO A 525 -9.67 -23.56 26.23
C PRO A 525 -9.49 -23.41 24.71
N PRO A 526 -9.56 -24.51 23.94
CA PRO A 526 -9.50 -24.42 22.50
C PRO A 526 -10.59 -23.45 22.02
N PRO A 527 -10.32 -22.63 20.99
CA PRO A 527 -11.33 -21.78 20.42
C PRO A 527 -12.56 -22.63 20.11
N PRO A 528 -13.78 -22.18 20.43
CA PRO A 528 -14.98 -22.91 20.11
C PRO A 528 -14.91 -23.29 18.64
N ALA A 529 -15.07 -24.59 18.35
CA ALA A 529 -15.02 -25.11 17.00
C ALA A 529 -15.97 -24.26 16.17
N SER A 530 -15.42 -23.44 15.26
CA SER A 530 -16.25 -22.69 14.33
C SER A 530 -17.13 -23.73 13.64
N PRO A 531 -18.45 -23.56 13.56
CA PRO A 531 -19.31 -24.51 12.90
C PRO A 531 -18.70 -24.76 11.52
N ARG A 532 -18.42 -26.02 11.19
CA ARG A 532 -17.87 -26.42 9.89
C ARG A 532 -18.80 -25.87 8.84
N ARG A 533 -18.46 -24.70 8.30
CA ARG A 533 -19.13 -24.19 7.12
C ARG A 533 -18.70 -25.10 5.97
N SER A 534 -19.69 -25.80 5.41
CA SER A 534 -19.57 -26.50 4.15
C SER A 534 -18.81 -25.61 3.16
N LEU A 535 -17.84 -26.19 2.47
CA LEU A 535 -17.05 -25.55 1.42
C LEU A 535 -17.97 -25.20 0.23
N LEU A 536 -18.74 -24.14 0.37
CA LEU A 536 -19.29 -23.44 -0.76
C LEU A 536 -18.16 -22.57 -1.36
N PRO A 537 -18.09 -22.44 -2.69
CA PRO A 537 -17.01 -21.73 -3.35
C PRO A 537 -16.92 -20.31 -2.78
N LEU A 538 -15.75 -19.96 -2.26
CA LEU A 538 -15.42 -18.69 -1.65
C LEU A 538 -15.63 -17.55 -2.66
N HIS A 539 -16.78 -16.95 -2.64
CA HIS A 539 -16.92 -15.59 -3.12
C HIS A 539 -15.98 -14.69 -2.29
N ARG A 540 -15.17 -13.87 -2.95
CA ARG A 540 -14.13 -12.96 -2.41
C ARG A 540 -14.59 -11.97 -1.33
N THR A 541 -15.81 -12.10 -0.82
CA THR A 541 -16.44 -11.23 0.17
C THR A 541 -16.45 -11.81 1.59
N GLN A 542 -15.92 -13.01 1.82
CA GLN A 542 -15.92 -13.56 3.17
C GLN A 542 -14.76 -12.97 3.99
N ARG A 543 -15.15 -12.12 4.92
CA ARG A 543 -14.33 -11.61 6.01
C ARG A 543 -13.68 -12.80 6.75
N ARG A 544 -12.37 -12.68 7.05
CA ARG A 544 -11.72 -13.58 8.00
C ARG A 544 -12.54 -13.62 9.29
N PRO A 545 -12.74 -14.81 9.90
CA PRO A 545 -13.50 -14.94 11.13
C PRO A 545 -12.89 -14.03 12.20
N ARG A 546 -13.75 -13.29 12.89
CA ARG A 546 -13.35 -12.52 14.08
C ARG A 546 -12.83 -13.52 15.09
N LEU A 547 -11.60 -13.35 15.56
CA LEU A 547 -11.13 -14.08 16.73
C LEU A 547 -11.99 -13.65 17.91
N PRO A 548 -12.62 -14.59 18.62
CA PRO A 548 -13.40 -14.25 19.79
C PRO A 548 -12.48 -13.68 20.87
N LEU A 549 -12.99 -12.72 21.61
CA LEU A 549 -12.35 -12.21 22.81
C LEU A 549 -12.47 -13.29 23.89
N TYR A 550 -11.34 -13.80 24.35
CA TYR A 550 -11.30 -14.74 25.47
C TYR A 550 -10.90 -13.99 26.74
N GLY A 551 -11.85 -13.77 27.61
CA GLY A 551 -11.58 -13.45 29.00
C GLY A 551 -11.47 -14.75 29.81
N LEU A 552 -10.32 -15.05 30.38
CA LEU A 552 -10.16 -16.16 31.31
C LEU A 552 -10.28 -15.65 32.74
N ARG A 553 -11.14 -16.31 33.50
CA ARG A 553 -11.21 -16.09 34.94
C ARG A 553 -10.07 -16.84 35.63
N ARG A 554 -9.53 -16.24 36.69
CA ARG A 554 -8.51 -16.84 37.55
C ARG A 554 -8.93 -18.22 38.09
N SER A 555 -10.25 -18.43 38.33
CA SER A 555 -10.83 -19.69 38.78
C SER A 555 -10.72 -20.86 37.83
N LEU A 556 -10.35 -20.64 36.57
CA LEU A 556 -10.21 -21.70 35.57
C LEU A 556 -8.76 -22.24 35.45
N LEU A 557 -7.83 -21.68 36.20
CA LEU A 557 -6.45 -22.13 36.24
C LEU A 557 -6.22 -22.92 37.52
N PRO A 558 -5.72 -24.17 37.43
CA PRO A 558 -5.32 -24.89 38.63
C PRO A 558 -4.20 -24.14 39.35
N THR A 559 -4.30 -24.02 40.65
CA THR A 559 -3.20 -23.56 41.51
C THR A 559 -2.00 -24.45 41.28
N VAL A 560 -0.88 -23.86 40.87
CA VAL A 560 0.42 -24.52 40.83
C VAL A 560 1.06 -24.40 42.21
#